data_d1b687a5bd9553207789b002f45b39ab
#
_entry.id   d1b687a5bd9553207789b002f45b39ab
#
_cell.length_a   1.000
_cell.length_b   1.000
_cell.length_c   1.000
_cell.angle_alpha   90.00
_cell.angle_beta   90.00
_cell.angle_gamma   90.00
#
_symmetry.space_group_name_H-M   'P 1'
#
loop_
_entity.id
_entity.type
_entity.pdbx_description
1 polymer ?
#
loop_
_entity_poly.entity_id
_entity_poly.type
_entity_poly.pdbx_seq_one_letter_code
_entity_poly.pdbx_strand_id
1 'polypeptide(L)'
;LAENIEKPMGLDYFNYGLKPEYRDDVALNYATGLHPSLGTDQYLNRVLGGGLQLAVDVTNDTRFMDTICPAGNIYTSAEQSGRFYEMLLSGGEYQGKQIMNPKTVFRSTLPTSGLSIDRTLLAPMRYALGPMLGSNPVGLFGPMTGQAFGHLGFSNILCWADPERDISVSILTTGKSVVGTHLPALAKTLYQISTNCPKIPKNQRRSLFATDRTENNIV
;
A
#
# COMPACT_ATOMS: atom_id res chain seq x y z
N LEU A 1 -10.12 11.23 -8.99
CA LEU A 1 -9.20 11.53 -7.88
C LEU A 1 -9.00 13.03 -7.69
N ALA A 2 -8.67 13.79 -8.76
CA ALA A 2 -8.33 15.21 -8.66
C ALA A 2 -9.33 16.05 -7.84
N GLU A 3 -10.62 15.98 -8.17
CA GLU A 3 -11.66 16.81 -7.53
C GLU A 3 -11.99 16.39 -6.09
N ASN A 4 -11.88 15.09 -5.79
CA ASN A 4 -12.38 14.54 -4.53
C ASN A 4 -11.28 14.23 -3.50
N ILE A 5 -10.02 14.12 -3.93
CA ILE A 5 -8.89 13.77 -3.07
C ILE A 5 -7.78 14.81 -3.20
N GLU A 6 -7.17 14.92 -4.38
CA GLU A 6 -5.98 15.75 -4.62
C GLU A 6 -6.21 17.21 -4.21
N LYS A 7 -7.16 17.90 -4.85
CA LYS A 7 -7.47 19.31 -4.55
C LYS A 7 -7.96 19.53 -3.10
N PRO A 8 -8.93 18.74 -2.60
CA PRO A 8 -9.42 18.93 -1.23
C PRO A 8 -8.35 18.71 -0.15
N MET A 9 -7.36 17.84 -0.38
CA MET A 9 -6.24 17.58 0.53
C MET A 9 -5.05 18.51 0.30
N GLY A 10 -5.07 19.33 -0.76
CA GLY A 10 -3.91 20.19 -1.11
C GLY A 10 -2.68 19.38 -1.50
N LEU A 11 -2.86 18.26 -2.24
CA LEU A 11 -1.77 17.47 -2.76
C LEU A 11 -1.29 18.05 -4.08
N ASP A 12 0.02 18.06 -4.34
CA ASP A 12 0.58 18.56 -5.59
C ASP A 12 0.24 17.65 -6.76
N TYR A 13 0.37 16.32 -6.54
CA TYR A 13 -0.03 15.30 -7.51
C TYR A 13 -0.37 13.97 -6.83
N PHE A 14 -1.60 13.53 -6.98
CA PHE A 14 -2.09 12.22 -6.52
C PHE A 14 -3.12 11.71 -7.52
N ASN A 15 -2.66 11.21 -8.67
CA ASN A 15 -3.57 10.87 -9.76
C ASN A 15 -3.07 9.73 -10.66
N TYR A 16 -3.98 9.19 -11.45
CA TYR A 16 -3.68 8.33 -12.60
C TYR A 16 -3.45 9.17 -13.85
N GLY A 17 -2.62 8.65 -14.77
CA GLY A 17 -2.31 9.32 -16.02
C GLY A 17 -1.47 10.58 -15.77
N LEU A 18 -0.18 10.45 -16.01
CA LEU A 18 0.78 11.53 -15.76
C LEU A 18 0.64 12.63 -16.78
N LYS A 19 0.54 13.88 -16.34
CA LYS A 19 0.59 15.02 -17.24
C LYS A 19 1.98 15.18 -17.85
N PRO A 20 2.10 15.61 -19.11
CA PRO A 20 3.39 15.74 -19.77
C PRO A 20 4.42 16.59 -19.03
N GLU A 21 3.97 17.65 -18.35
CA GLU A 21 4.83 18.56 -17.59
C GLU A 21 5.53 17.92 -16.39
N TYR A 22 5.04 16.76 -15.90
CA TYR A 22 5.63 16.05 -14.76
C TYR A 22 6.47 14.82 -15.15
N ARG A 23 6.66 14.56 -16.45
CA ARG A 23 7.37 13.36 -16.91
C ARG A 23 8.81 13.31 -16.45
N ASP A 24 9.48 14.45 -16.41
CA ASP A 24 10.87 14.55 -15.99
C ASP A 24 11.05 14.40 -14.46
N ASP A 25 9.97 14.55 -13.70
CA ASP A 25 9.95 14.38 -12.25
C ASP A 25 9.71 12.93 -11.82
N VAL A 26 9.34 12.05 -12.78
CA VAL A 26 9.06 10.65 -12.47
C VAL A 26 10.34 9.86 -12.29
N ALA A 27 10.50 9.26 -11.14
CA ALA A 27 11.59 8.34 -10.88
C ALA A 27 11.39 7.03 -11.68
N LEU A 28 12.33 6.75 -12.60
CA LEU A 28 12.28 5.57 -13.46
C LEU A 28 12.47 4.29 -12.66
N ASN A 29 11.75 3.25 -13.05
CA ASN A 29 11.90 1.92 -12.50
C ASN A 29 13.09 1.19 -13.13
N TYR A 30 13.73 0.32 -12.35
CA TYR A 30 14.85 -0.50 -12.77
C TYR A 30 14.66 -1.95 -12.32
N ALA A 31 14.87 -2.91 -13.20
CA ALA A 31 14.98 -4.31 -12.81
C ALA A 31 16.24 -4.48 -11.95
N THR A 32 16.09 -4.96 -10.75
CA THR A 32 17.17 -5.13 -9.77
C THR A 32 17.08 -6.48 -9.07
N GLY A 33 18.10 -6.83 -8.31
CA GLY A 33 18.16 -8.09 -7.57
C GLY A 33 18.77 -9.23 -8.38
N LEU A 34 18.54 -10.46 -7.95
CA LEU A 34 18.99 -11.65 -8.65
C LEU A 34 18.22 -11.77 -9.98
N HIS A 35 18.95 -12.14 -11.03
CA HIS A 35 18.29 -12.47 -12.29
C HIS A 35 17.22 -13.53 -12.03
N PRO A 36 16.00 -13.33 -12.58
CA PRO A 36 14.94 -14.28 -12.41
C PRO A 36 15.40 -15.67 -12.87
N SER A 37 15.24 -16.68 -12.02
CA SER A 37 15.36 -18.06 -12.45
C SER A 37 14.20 -18.40 -13.39
N LEU A 38 14.32 -19.48 -14.17
CA LEU A 38 13.24 -19.95 -15.05
C LEU A 38 11.87 -20.03 -14.34
N GLY A 39 11.85 -20.42 -13.06
CA GLY A 39 10.62 -20.48 -12.27
C GLY A 39 10.03 -19.10 -11.92
N THR A 40 10.89 -18.11 -11.66
CA THR A 40 10.47 -16.74 -11.38
C THR A 40 9.93 -16.08 -12.64
N ASP A 41 10.56 -16.29 -13.79
CA ASP A 41 10.05 -15.78 -15.06
C ASP A 41 8.71 -16.39 -15.45
N GLN A 42 8.52 -17.70 -15.27
CA GLN A 42 7.24 -18.37 -15.50
C GLN A 42 6.15 -17.79 -14.58
N TYR A 43 6.46 -17.56 -13.31
CA TYR A 43 5.55 -16.92 -12.37
C TYR A 43 5.19 -15.50 -12.82
N LEU A 44 6.17 -14.67 -13.15
CA LEU A 44 5.93 -13.31 -13.61
C LEU A 44 5.15 -13.26 -14.92
N ASN A 45 5.47 -14.12 -15.89
CA ASN A 45 4.70 -14.25 -17.12
C ASN A 45 3.23 -14.58 -16.85
N ARG A 46 2.95 -15.43 -15.87
CA ARG A 46 1.57 -15.76 -15.48
C ARG A 46 0.84 -14.60 -14.79
N VAL A 47 1.54 -13.84 -13.94
CA VAL A 47 0.94 -12.80 -13.09
C VAL A 47 0.88 -11.45 -13.81
N LEU A 48 1.92 -11.11 -14.56
CA LEU A 48 2.09 -9.80 -15.20
C LEU A 48 1.96 -9.85 -16.73
N GLY A 49 1.90 -11.04 -17.32
CA GLY A 49 1.90 -11.21 -18.78
C GLY A 49 3.28 -11.06 -19.44
N GLY A 50 4.35 -10.97 -18.66
CA GLY A 50 5.71 -10.82 -19.15
C GLY A 50 6.75 -10.93 -18.05
N GLY A 51 8.03 -11.10 -18.43
CA GLY A 51 9.14 -11.12 -17.48
C GLY A 51 9.38 -9.78 -16.79
N LEU A 52 10.24 -9.77 -15.76
CA LEU A 52 10.52 -8.59 -14.95
C LEU A 52 10.98 -7.38 -15.77
N GLN A 53 11.89 -7.59 -16.73
CA GLN A 53 12.40 -6.50 -17.57
C GLN A 53 11.30 -5.87 -18.40
N LEU A 54 10.44 -6.69 -19.04
CA LEU A 54 9.32 -6.18 -19.82
C LEU A 54 8.34 -5.36 -18.94
N ALA A 55 8.05 -5.84 -17.73
CA ALA A 55 7.19 -5.11 -16.81
C ALA A 55 7.79 -3.75 -16.41
N VAL A 56 9.12 -3.70 -16.18
CA VAL A 56 9.84 -2.45 -15.90
C VAL A 56 9.81 -1.52 -17.12
N ASP A 57 10.09 -2.03 -18.32
CA ASP A 57 10.08 -1.23 -19.56
C ASP A 57 8.69 -0.64 -19.82
N VAL A 58 7.62 -1.43 -19.62
CA VAL A 58 6.23 -0.96 -19.75
C VAL A 58 5.93 0.15 -18.74
N THR A 59 6.37 0.03 -17.49
CA THR A 59 6.09 1.06 -16.47
C THR A 59 6.85 2.37 -16.71
N ASN A 60 7.92 2.33 -17.49
CA ASN A 60 8.70 3.51 -17.90
C ASN A 60 8.27 4.07 -19.26
N ASP A 61 7.37 3.39 -19.97
CA ASP A 61 6.87 3.87 -21.28
C ASP A 61 5.86 5.00 -21.08
N THR A 62 6.01 6.07 -21.84
CA THR A 62 5.12 7.25 -21.74
C THR A 62 3.66 6.91 -22.01
N ARG A 63 3.38 5.92 -22.85
CA ARG A 63 2.01 5.43 -23.12
C ARG A 63 1.38 4.84 -21.86
N PHE A 64 2.15 4.11 -21.06
CA PHE A 64 1.69 3.61 -19.78
C PHE A 64 1.52 4.74 -18.75
N MET A 65 2.46 5.70 -18.75
CA MET A 65 2.37 6.88 -17.88
C MET A 65 1.11 7.69 -18.14
N ASP A 66 0.71 7.83 -19.40
CA ASP A 66 -0.48 8.58 -19.82
C ASP A 66 -1.79 7.81 -19.57
N THR A 67 -1.74 6.50 -19.40
CA THR A 67 -2.91 5.64 -19.24
C THR A 67 -3.50 5.73 -17.85
N ILE A 68 -4.81 5.58 -17.73
CA ILE A 68 -5.49 5.40 -16.45
C ILE A 68 -5.57 3.89 -16.16
N CYS A 69 -4.72 3.42 -15.26
CA CYS A 69 -4.72 2.04 -14.78
C CYS A 69 -5.00 2.01 -13.26
N PRO A 70 -6.25 1.90 -12.83
CA PRO A 70 -6.61 2.00 -11.40
C PRO A 70 -5.88 1.01 -10.50
N ALA A 71 -5.44 -0.12 -11.04
CA ALA A 71 -4.74 -1.16 -10.29
C ALA A 71 -3.22 -0.94 -10.18
N GLY A 72 -2.63 0.05 -10.89
CA GLY A 72 -1.18 0.00 -11.02
C GLY A 72 -0.42 1.29 -11.23
N ASN A 73 -1.02 2.43 -11.57
CA ASN A 73 -0.25 3.60 -11.92
C ASN A 73 -0.73 4.93 -11.30
N ILE A 74 -0.93 4.95 -10.00
CA ILE A 74 -0.99 6.24 -9.29
C ILE A 74 0.43 6.82 -9.24
N TYR A 75 0.56 8.07 -9.68
CA TYR A 75 1.76 8.89 -9.54
C TYR A 75 1.60 9.80 -8.33
N THR A 76 2.57 9.77 -7.43
CA THR A 76 2.57 10.57 -6.21
C THR A 76 3.95 10.49 -5.52
N SER A 77 4.22 11.38 -4.58
CA SER A 77 5.38 11.24 -3.69
C SER A 77 5.07 10.33 -2.49
N ALA A 78 6.10 9.85 -1.82
CA ALA A 78 5.95 9.08 -0.58
C ALA A 78 5.24 9.90 0.51
N GLU A 79 5.55 11.19 0.60
CA GLU A 79 4.91 12.10 1.54
C GLU A 79 3.39 12.22 1.28
N GLN A 80 3.00 12.48 0.03
CA GLN A 80 1.59 12.66 -0.32
C GLN A 80 0.80 11.36 -0.19
N SER A 81 1.41 10.22 -0.54
CA SER A 81 0.83 8.90 -0.26
C SER A 81 0.66 8.69 1.26
N GLY A 82 1.63 9.09 2.07
CA GLY A 82 1.51 9.05 3.54
C GLY A 82 0.34 9.89 4.06
N ARG A 83 0.16 11.11 3.54
CA ARG A 83 -0.98 11.98 3.88
C ARG A 83 -2.33 11.35 3.51
N PHE A 84 -2.40 10.64 2.38
CA PHE A 84 -3.60 9.89 2.01
C PHE A 84 -3.93 8.80 3.03
N TYR A 85 -2.95 8.02 3.48
CA TYR A 85 -3.15 7.01 4.51
C TYR A 85 -3.44 7.63 5.89
N GLU A 86 -2.90 8.80 6.20
CA GLU A 86 -3.26 9.57 7.40
C GLU A 86 -4.73 10.01 7.37
N MET A 87 -5.23 10.48 6.23
CA MET A 87 -6.64 10.80 6.03
C MET A 87 -7.52 9.58 6.29
N LEU A 88 -7.15 8.40 5.77
CA LEU A 88 -7.88 7.16 6.04
C LEU A 88 -7.82 6.77 7.52
N LEU A 89 -6.65 6.94 8.16
CA LEU A 89 -6.45 6.69 9.59
C LEU A 89 -7.32 7.59 10.47
N SER A 90 -7.59 8.81 9.99
CA SER A 90 -8.47 9.79 10.63
C SER A 90 -9.95 9.63 10.25
N GLY A 91 -10.36 8.46 9.71
CA GLY A 91 -11.75 8.21 9.33
C GLY A 91 -12.24 9.07 8.16
N GLY A 92 -11.34 9.45 7.27
CA GLY A 92 -11.65 10.24 6.09
C GLY A 92 -11.52 11.75 6.30
N GLU A 93 -11.01 12.19 7.45
CA GLU A 93 -10.74 13.61 7.73
C GLU A 93 -9.27 13.95 7.50
N TYR A 94 -8.99 15.11 6.95
CA TYR A 94 -7.65 15.66 6.81
C TYR A 94 -7.66 17.16 7.10
N GLN A 95 -6.84 17.60 8.05
CA GLN A 95 -6.72 19.01 8.49
C GLN A 95 -8.08 19.68 8.80
N GLY A 96 -8.97 18.97 9.51
CA GLY A 96 -10.28 19.47 9.89
C GLY A 96 -11.33 19.45 8.76
N LYS A 97 -11.00 18.88 7.59
CA LYS A 97 -11.89 18.78 6.45
C LYS A 97 -12.25 17.32 6.19
N GLN A 98 -13.54 17.02 6.09
CA GLN A 98 -14.03 15.70 5.71
C GLN A 98 -13.80 15.47 4.21
N ILE A 99 -12.91 14.56 3.86
CA ILE A 99 -12.55 14.19 2.48
C ILE A 99 -13.38 12.99 2.02
N MET A 100 -13.46 11.95 2.87
CA MET A 100 -14.23 10.73 2.60
C MET A 100 -15.23 10.49 3.73
N ASN A 101 -16.38 9.91 3.40
CA ASN A 101 -17.36 9.55 4.42
C ASN A 101 -16.79 8.53 5.41
N PRO A 102 -16.87 8.76 6.73
CA PRO A 102 -16.32 7.88 7.77
C PRO A 102 -16.81 6.45 7.66
N LYS A 103 -18.10 6.25 7.36
CA LYS A 103 -18.70 4.91 7.18
C LYS A 103 -18.09 4.18 5.97
N THR A 104 -17.74 4.92 4.92
CA THR A 104 -17.07 4.35 3.74
C THR A 104 -15.67 3.89 4.09
N VAL A 105 -14.89 4.72 4.78
CA VAL A 105 -13.54 4.37 5.25
C VAL A 105 -13.60 3.14 6.16
N PHE A 106 -14.48 3.17 7.16
CA PHE A 106 -14.67 2.04 8.06
C PHE A 106 -15.01 0.75 7.32
N ARG A 107 -16.01 0.76 6.45
CA ARG A 107 -16.42 -0.42 5.67
C ARG A 107 -15.31 -0.93 4.74
N SER A 108 -14.55 -0.04 4.11
CA SER A 108 -13.46 -0.42 3.21
C SER A 108 -12.31 -1.12 3.93
N THR A 109 -12.14 -0.90 5.23
CA THR A 109 -11.07 -1.49 6.05
C THR A 109 -11.51 -2.68 6.89
N LEU A 110 -12.80 -3.05 6.86
CA LEU A 110 -13.29 -4.26 7.56
C LEU A 110 -12.77 -5.52 6.88
N PRO A 111 -12.32 -6.53 7.66
CA PRO A 111 -11.94 -7.81 7.11
C PRO A 111 -13.09 -8.46 6.34
N THR A 112 -12.84 -8.83 5.09
CA THR A 112 -13.78 -9.59 4.25
C THR A 112 -13.37 -11.05 4.10
N SER A 113 -12.13 -11.36 4.47
CA SER A 113 -11.60 -12.72 4.47
C SER A 113 -10.79 -13.01 5.73
N GLY A 114 -10.79 -14.27 6.14
CA GLY A 114 -9.79 -14.79 7.07
C GLY A 114 -8.40 -14.85 6.44
N LEU A 115 -7.42 -15.35 7.20
CA LEU A 115 -6.09 -15.64 6.68
C LEU A 115 -6.18 -16.81 5.69
N SER A 116 -5.82 -16.57 4.44
CA SER A 116 -5.84 -17.57 3.37
C SER A 116 -4.62 -17.40 2.46
N ILE A 117 -4.24 -18.47 1.76
CA ILE A 117 -3.14 -18.38 0.80
C ILE A 117 -3.61 -17.62 -0.43
N ASP A 118 -3.01 -16.46 -0.65
CA ASP A 118 -3.14 -15.73 -1.91
C ASP A 118 -2.36 -16.48 -3.00
N ARG A 119 -3.05 -16.88 -4.07
CA ARG A 119 -2.45 -17.68 -5.15
C ARG A 119 -1.59 -16.86 -6.09
N THR A 120 -1.71 -15.56 -6.04
CA THR A 120 -0.87 -14.63 -6.81
C THR A 120 0.40 -14.31 -6.07
N LEU A 121 0.32 -13.97 -4.80
CA LEU A 121 1.49 -13.65 -3.98
C LEU A 121 2.17 -14.89 -3.38
N LEU A 122 1.52 -16.05 -3.45
CA LEU A 122 1.99 -17.31 -2.84
C LEU A 122 2.28 -17.18 -1.34
N ALA A 123 1.52 -16.34 -0.66
CA ALA A 123 1.71 -16.00 0.75
C ALA A 123 0.37 -15.98 1.50
N PRO A 124 0.38 -16.22 2.83
CA PRO A 124 -0.82 -16.06 3.63
C PRO A 124 -1.21 -14.57 3.74
N MET A 125 -2.40 -14.23 3.27
CA MET A 125 -2.90 -12.86 3.19
C MET A 125 -4.29 -12.73 3.80
N ARG A 126 -4.62 -11.52 4.23
CA ARG A 126 -5.96 -11.09 4.64
C ARG A 126 -6.35 -9.86 3.84
N TYR A 127 -7.61 -9.78 3.49
CA TYR A 127 -8.14 -8.66 2.69
C TYR A 127 -9.34 -8.00 3.34
N ALA A 128 -9.49 -6.70 3.08
CA ALA A 128 -10.73 -5.95 3.22
C ALA A 128 -11.35 -5.73 1.82
N LEU A 129 -12.30 -4.82 1.67
CA LEU A 129 -12.93 -4.53 0.36
C LEU A 129 -12.01 -3.86 -0.67
N GLY A 130 -10.83 -3.44 -0.29
CA GLY A 130 -9.80 -2.89 -1.17
C GLY A 130 -8.42 -3.17 -0.60
N PRO A 131 -8.15 -2.73 0.64
CA PRO A 131 -6.83 -2.90 1.25
C PRO A 131 -6.48 -4.35 1.55
N MET A 132 -5.18 -4.65 1.50
CA MET A 132 -4.56 -5.75 2.21
C MET A 132 -4.51 -5.43 3.70
N LEU A 133 -4.65 -6.45 4.54
CA LEU A 133 -4.66 -6.31 6.00
C LEU A 133 -3.41 -6.93 6.62
N GLY A 134 -2.96 -6.33 7.69
CA GLY A 134 -1.92 -6.89 8.53
C GLY A 134 -2.41 -8.13 9.29
N SER A 135 -1.49 -8.84 9.94
CA SER A 135 -1.76 -10.08 10.70
C SER A 135 -0.95 -10.13 11.99
N ASN A 136 -1.39 -10.98 12.89
CA ASN A 136 -0.68 -11.35 14.10
C ASN A 136 -0.32 -12.85 14.02
N PRO A 137 0.85 -13.29 14.52
CA PRO A 137 1.93 -12.47 15.08
C PRO A 137 2.78 -11.75 14.04
N VAL A 138 2.75 -12.18 12.78
CA VAL A 138 3.52 -11.61 11.67
C VAL A 138 2.60 -11.44 10.46
N GLY A 139 2.75 -10.30 9.76
CA GLY A 139 1.98 -9.98 8.56
C GLY A 139 2.76 -9.12 7.59
N LEU A 140 2.08 -8.69 6.52
CA LEU A 140 2.67 -7.91 5.42
C LEU A 140 3.36 -6.62 5.90
N PHE A 141 2.86 -5.98 6.94
CA PHE A 141 3.36 -4.70 7.46
C PHE A 141 4.27 -4.85 8.71
N GLY A 142 4.75 -6.08 8.98
CA GLY A 142 5.61 -6.39 10.12
C GLY A 142 4.89 -7.12 11.25
N PRO A 143 5.57 -7.35 12.38
CA PRO A 143 5.02 -8.06 13.51
C PRO A 143 3.95 -7.27 14.27
N MET A 144 2.94 -7.98 14.77
CA MET A 144 1.88 -7.43 15.62
C MET A 144 1.11 -6.25 15.00
N THR A 145 0.87 -6.32 13.67
CA THR A 145 0.17 -5.31 12.87
C THR A 145 -1.24 -5.74 12.46
N GLY A 146 -1.92 -6.54 13.29
CA GLY A 146 -3.21 -7.15 12.94
C GLY A 146 -4.34 -6.17 12.58
N GLN A 147 -4.22 -4.89 12.95
CA GLN A 147 -5.18 -3.84 12.61
C GLN A 147 -4.69 -2.94 11.46
N ALA A 148 -3.46 -3.10 11.00
CA ALA A 148 -2.95 -2.32 9.89
C ALA A 148 -3.68 -2.68 8.58
N PHE A 149 -3.85 -1.67 7.73
CA PHE A 149 -4.44 -1.80 6.41
C PHE A 149 -3.67 -0.95 5.39
N GLY A 150 -3.50 -1.46 4.20
CA GLY A 150 -2.72 -0.78 3.18
C GLY A 150 -2.60 -1.62 1.92
N HIS A 151 -1.52 -1.47 1.18
CA HIS A 151 -1.30 -2.25 -0.03
C HIS A 151 0.18 -2.48 -0.31
N LEU A 152 0.47 -3.63 -0.92
CA LEU A 152 1.74 -3.93 -1.57
C LEU A 152 1.60 -3.59 -3.05
N GLY A 153 2.51 -2.73 -3.56
CA GLY A 153 2.63 -2.45 -4.99
C GLY A 153 3.71 -3.29 -5.67
N PHE A 154 3.81 -3.18 -6.96
CA PHE A 154 4.84 -3.84 -7.77
C PHE A 154 6.20 -3.17 -7.59
N SER A 155 7.17 -3.85 -7.27
CA SER A 155 7.57 -4.72 -6.19
C SER A 155 8.22 -3.86 -5.11
N ASN A 156 8.11 -4.19 -3.84
CA ASN A 156 8.70 -3.45 -2.72
C ASN A 156 8.15 -2.01 -2.51
N ILE A 157 6.97 -1.72 -3.03
CA ILE A 157 6.20 -0.53 -2.68
C ILE A 157 5.21 -0.95 -1.60
N LEU A 158 5.25 -0.29 -0.45
CA LEU A 158 4.39 -0.57 0.69
C LEU A 158 3.84 0.74 1.25
N CYS A 159 2.52 0.88 1.24
CA CYS A 159 1.85 2.01 1.86
C CYS A 159 0.75 1.49 2.76
N TRP A 160 0.74 1.92 4.03
CA TRP A 160 -0.26 1.46 5.00
C TRP A 160 -0.50 2.45 6.11
N ALA A 161 -1.60 2.26 6.81
CA ALA A 161 -1.90 2.88 8.10
C ALA A 161 -2.01 1.82 9.20
N ASP A 162 -1.53 2.12 10.39
CA ASP A 162 -1.67 1.28 11.58
C ASP A 162 -2.42 2.01 12.70
N PRO A 163 -3.72 1.73 12.88
CA PRO A 163 -4.52 2.39 13.92
C PRO A 163 -4.09 2.07 15.36
N GLU A 164 -3.35 0.98 15.57
CA GLU A 164 -2.86 0.65 16.90
C GLU A 164 -1.64 1.47 17.30
N ARG A 165 -0.93 2.01 16.32
CA ARG A 165 0.27 2.84 16.51
C ARG A 165 0.05 4.29 16.15
N ASP A 166 -1.09 4.60 15.54
CA ASP A 166 -1.44 5.94 15.00
C ASP A 166 -0.38 6.47 14.02
N ILE A 167 0.03 5.60 13.09
CA ILE A 167 1.02 5.94 12.06
C ILE A 167 0.51 5.65 10.67
N SER A 168 0.93 6.46 9.72
CA SER A 168 0.90 6.19 8.28
C SER A 168 2.32 5.99 7.77
N VAL A 169 2.52 5.02 6.88
CA VAL A 169 3.83 4.70 6.33
C VAL A 169 3.73 4.57 4.81
N SER A 170 4.70 5.15 4.12
CA SER A 170 4.82 5.06 2.68
C SER A 170 6.26 4.78 2.29
N ILE A 171 6.49 3.63 1.66
CA ILE A 171 7.78 3.20 1.14
C ILE A 171 7.64 3.05 -0.36
N LEU A 172 8.23 3.95 -1.12
CA LEU A 172 8.27 3.92 -2.58
C LEU A 172 9.69 3.61 -3.04
N THR A 173 9.83 2.62 -3.91
CA THR A 173 11.12 2.21 -4.45
C THR A 173 11.08 2.11 -5.97
N THR A 174 12.18 2.45 -6.62
CA THR A 174 12.35 2.33 -8.07
C THR A 174 13.01 1.01 -8.48
N GLY A 175 13.77 0.39 -7.57
CA GLY A 175 14.35 -0.93 -7.79
C GLY A 175 13.28 -2.02 -7.72
N LYS A 176 12.97 -2.64 -8.85
CA LYS A 176 11.99 -3.71 -8.96
C LYS A 176 12.68 -5.05 -8.86
N SER A 177 12.57 -5.70 -7.72
CA SER A 177 13.12 -7.02 -7.45
C SER A 177 12.04 -7.93 -6.87
N VAL A 178 11.91 -9.14 -7.39
CA VAL A 178 10.90 -10.10 -6.88
C VAL A 178 11.48 -10.92 -5.74
N VAL A 179 12.64 -11.49 -5.93
CA VAL A 179 13.38 -12.28 -4.92
C VAL A 179 14.82 -11.82 -4.89
N GLY A 180 15.39 -11.67 -3.70
CA GLY A 180 16.79 -11.30 -3.58
C GLY A 180 17.20 -10.85 -2.20
N THR A 181 18.41 -10.34 -2.08
CA THR A 181 19.04 -9.90 -0.83
C THR A 181 18.34 -8.69 -0.17
N HIS A 182 17.46 -8.00 -0.90
CA HIS A 182 16.65 -6.90 -0.37
C HIS A 182 15.57 -7.35 0.62
N LEU A 183 15.06 -8.60 0.50
CA LEU A 183 13.97 -9.09 1.37
C LEU A 183 14.34 -9.09 2.85
N PRO A 184 15.52 -9.55 3.30
CA PRO A 184 15.94 -9.41 4.68
C PRO A 184 16.01 -7.96 5.15
N ALA A 185 16.49 -7.04 4.30
CA ALA A 185 16.56 -5.61 4.61
C ALA A 185 15.17 -5.01 4.77
N LEU A 186 14.25 -5.32 3.85
CA LEU A 186 12.85 -4.90 3.93
C LEU A 186 12.18 -5.45 5.20
N ALA A 187 12.32 -6.76 5.47
CA ALA A 187 11.77 -7.37 6.66
C ALA A 187 12.32 -6.73 7.95
N LYS A 188 13.62 -6.42 7.99
CA LYS A 188 14.25 -5.69 9.10
C LYS A 188 13.64 -4.28 9.24
N THR A 189 13.42 -3.56 8.15
CA THR A 189 12.81 -2.23 8.16
C THR A 189 11.39 -2.29 8.73
N LEU A 190 10.56 -3.23 8.26
CA LEU A 190 9.19 -3.42 8.76
C LEU A 190 9.18 -3.81 10.24
N TYR A 191 10.12 -4.68 10.65
CA TYR A 191 10.32 -5.02 12.05
C TYR A 191 10.67 -3.80 12.89
N GLN A 192 11.61 -2.97 12.44
CA GLN A 192 12.03 -1.76 13.16
C GLN A 192 10.89 -0.75 13.27
N ILE A 193 10.12 -0.51 12.21
CA ILE A 193 8.96 0.37 12.27
C ILE A 193 7.96 -0.12 13.31
N SER A 194 7.56 -1.39 13.23
CA SER A 194 6.54 -1.94 14.13
C SER A 194 6.99 -2.06 15.58
N THR A 195 8.30 -2.15 15.85
CA THR A 195 8.84 -2.27 17.24
C THR A 195 9.22 -0.92 17.84
N ASN A 196 9.68 0.03 17.04
CA ASN A 196 10.08 1.36 17.52
C ASN A 196 8.90 2.36 17.58
N CYS A 197 7.79 2.06 16.90
CA CYS A 197 6.54 2.79 17.05
C CYS A 197 5.61 2.02 17.99
N PRO A 198 5.56 2.33 19.31
CA PRO A 198 4.79 1.57 20.26
C PRO A 198 3.28 1.70 20.01
N LYS A 199 2.53 0.66 20.35
CA LYS A 199 1.06 0.74 20.31
C LYS A 199 0.57 1.73 21.36
N ILE A 200 -0.31 2.62 20.95
CA ILE A 200 -0.98 3.56 21.85
C ILE A 200 -2.10 2.84 22.64
N PRO A 201 -2.40 3.27 23.87
CA PRO A 201 -3.50 2.73 24.67
C PRO A 201 -4.84 2.82 23.93
N LYS A 202 -5.71 1.81 24.10
CA LYS A 202 -7.00 1.76 23.39
C LYS A 202 -7.86 3.01 23.57
N ASN A 203 -7.86 3.60 24.77
CA ASN A 203 -8.61 4.81 25.09
C ASN A 203 -8.04 6.09 24.46
N GLN A 204 -6.87 6.03 23.85
CA GLN A 204 -6.21 7.15 23.15
C GLN A 204 -6.26 6.97 21.62
N ARG A 205 -6.74 5.83 21.13
CA ARG A 205 -6.86 5.58 19.68
C ARG A 205 -7.99 6.41 19.10
N ARG A 206 -7.84 6.81 17.86
CA ARG A 206 -8.89 7.52 17.12
C ARG A 206 -10.18 6.68 17.12
N SER A 207 -11.29 7.27 17.54
CA SER A 207 -12.54 6.57 17.92
C SER A 207 -13.14 5.68 16.81
N LEU A 208 -12.96 6.04 15.55
CA LEU A 208 -13.43 5.27 14.39
C LEU A 208 -12.84 3.87 14.27
N PHE A 209 -11.75 3.59 14.97
CA PHE A 209 -11.07 2.31 14.92
C PHE A 209 -11.04 1.57 16.27
N ALA A 210 -11.45 2.22 17.36
CA ALA A 210 -11.31 1.69 18.71
C ALA A 210 -12.49 0.81 19.17
N THR A 211 -13.71 1.14 18.77
CA THR A 211 -14.94 0.52 19.28
C THR A 211 -15.59 -0.47 18.32
N ASP A 212 -15.61 -0.20 17.02
CA ASP A 212 -16.47 -0.94 16.11
C ASP A 212 -15.86 -2.20 15.47
N ARG A 213 -14.53 -2.39 15.58
CA ARG A 213 -13.89 -3.60 15.03
C ARG A 213 -13.98 -4.83 15.95
N THR A 214 -14.29 -4.63 17.24
CA THR A 214 -14.43 -5.70 18.22
C THR A 214 -15.83 -6.28 18.30
N GLU A 215 -16.84 -5.53 17.87
CA GLU A 215 -18.25 -5.95 17.97
C GLU A 215 -18.74 -6.73 16.72
N ASN A 216 -18.04 -6.66 15.60
CA ASN A 216 -18.42 -7.36 14.36
C ASN A 216 -17.68 -8.67 14.10
N ASN A 217 -17.18 -9.34 15.14
CA ASN A 217 -16.76 -10.75 15.04
C ASN A 217 -17.93 -11.74 15.11
N ILE A 218 -19.12 -11.29 14.77
CA ILE A 218 -20.31 -12.14 14.67
C ILE A 218 -20.88 -11.98 13.25
N VAL A 219 -20.46 -12.80 12.32
CA VAL A 219 -21.19 -13.66 11.39
C VAL A 219 -20.18 -14.48 10.60
#